data_ec0b18ea827b4fe8b8769e38c7ee61da
#
_entry.id   ec0b18ea827b4fe8b8769e38c7ee61da
#
_cell.length_a   1.000
_cell.length_b   1.000
_cell.length_c   1.000
_cell.angle_alpha   90.00
_cell.angle_beta   90.00
_cell.angle_gamma   90.00
#
_symmetry.space_group_name_H-M   'P 1'
#
loop_
_entity.id
_entity.type
_entity.pdbx_description
1 polymer ?
#
loop_
_entity_poly.entity_id
_entity_poly.type
_entity_poly.pdbx_seq_one_letter_code
_entity_poly.pdbx_strand_id
1 'polypeptide(L)'
;MDYRLIHPKKTDIEGLKRLWKVCFPDDGEEFIDYYFAERTRLDYMLAVRSDEIVSMLHVIPMRFLVRSLADGSINSLPVGFIAGVATSPLHRNRGLANMLLREAASDIARREGYAALILSPENESFYLHAGYRTLSRRAIHTIGAEDFNRRYSGSFRNVQNGDRFLTAAGLSYIYDSYMRKGRLTCFRERTEECFCSLLHEYSLPGGVTAINSGAYALGYRAQNAGKSEIALNEFAYIDEESAYALIAFLLKQADTVKLPLPVSSTLLGKAEAVFALNMAIPTGDEFYRALGCDDIDEYSRRMTESGFEPYSFELY
;
A
#
# COMPACT_ATOMS: atom_id res chain seq x y z
N MET A 1 30.45 12.44 -14.01
CA MET A 1 29.35 11.55 -14.45
C MET A 1 28.22 12.40 -14.97
N ASP A 2 27.78 12.14 -16.17
CA ASP A 2 26.63 12.85 -16.78
C ASP A 2 25.34 12.06 -16.47
N TYR A 3 24.40 12.71 -15.78
CA TYR A 3 23.10 12.12 -15.41
C TYR A 3 22.02 12.68 -16.34
N ARG A 4 21.34 11.80 -17.06
CA ARG A 4 20.25 12.16 -17.96
C ARG A 4 18.93 11.57 -17.48
N LEU A 5 17.92 12.42 -17.29
CA LEU A 5 16.54 12.01 -17.11
C LEU A 5 16.02 11.42 -18.44
N ILE A 6 15.34 10.28 -18.34
CA ILE A 6 14.74 9.62 -19.50
C ILE A 6 13.35 9.06 -19.16
N HIS A 7 12.50 8.96 -20.17
CA HIS A 7 11.39 8.02 -20.21
C HIS A 7 11.90 6.68 -20.74
N PRO A 8 11.86 5.59 -19.97
CA PRO A 8 12.41 4.31 -20.39
C PRO A 8 11.67 3.74 -21.60
N LYS A 9 12.40 2.99 -22.43
CA LYS A 9 11.88 2.24 -23.57
C LYS A 9 11.93 0.74 -23.28
N LYS A 10 11.32 -0.08 -24.13
CA LYS A 10 11.37 -1.55 -24.03
C LYS A 10 12.79 -2.09 -23.92
N THR A 11 13.77 -1.46 -24.58
CA THR A 11 15.19 -1.83 -24.50
C THR A 11 15.82 -1.58 -23.13
N ASP A 12 15.15 -0.84 -22.26
CA ASP A 12 15.66 -0.46 -20.95
C ASP A 12 15.18 -1.39 -19.83
N ILE A 13 14.19 -2.25 -20.11
CA ILE A 13 13.54 -3.12 -19.11
C ILE A 13 14.56 -3.94 -18.34
N GLU A 14 15.52 -4.56 -18.99
CA GLU A 14 16.55 -5.36 -18.32
C GLU A 14 17.45 -4.50 -17.39
N GLY A 15 17.69 -3.25 -17.74
CA GLY A 15 18.39 -2.30 -16.87
C GLY A 15 17.58 -1.91 -15.64
N LEU A 16 16.27 -1.69 -15.83
CA LEU A 16 15.33 -1.40 -14.75
C LEU A 16 15.20 -2.58 -13.78
N LYS A 17 15.06 -3.82 -14.30
CA LYS A 17 15.01 -5.04 -13.48
C LYS A 17 16.29 -5.25 -12.67
N ARG A 18 17.48 -5.02 -13.27
CA ARG A 18 18.75 -5.10 -12.55
C ARG A 18 18.81 -4.09 -11.40
N LEU A 19 18.39 -2.84 -11.64
CA LEU A 19 18.33 -1.82 -10.60
C LEU A 19 17.34 -2.19 -9.49
N TRP A 20 16.16 -2.73 -9.86
CA TRP A 20 15.17 -3.22 -8.91
C TRP A 20 15.76 -4.28 -7.98
N LYS A 21 16.37 -5.33 -8.54
CA LYS A 21 16.97 -6.43 -7.78
C LYS A 21 18.07 -5.96 -6.80
N VAL A 22 18.83 -4.93 -7.18
CA VAL A 22 19.85 -4.32 -6.30
C VAL A 22 19.22 -3.53 -5.15
N CYS A 23 18.10 -2.85 -5.40
CA CYS A 23 17.48 -1.95 -4.42
C CYS A 23 16.44 -2.65 -3.55
N PHE A 24 15.83 -3.73 -4.04
CA PHE A 24 14.79 -4.52 -3.38
C PHE A 24 15.18 -6.01 -3.41
N PRO A 25 16.20 -6.41 -2.62
CA PRO A 25 16.78 -7.76 -2.69
C PRO A 25 15.84 -8.87 -2.20
N ASP A 26 14.80 -8.51 -1.44
CA ASP A 26 13.80 -9.45 -0.92
C ASP A 26 12.72 -9.82 -1.96
N ASP A 27 12.64 -9.06 -3.06
CA ASP A 27 11.70 -9.35 -4.15
C ASP A 27 12.23 -10.50 -5.02
N GLY A 28 11.43 -11.56 -5.16
CA GLY A 28 11.75 -12.72 -6.01
C GLY A 28 11.77 -12.38 -7.52
N GLU A 29 12.50 -13.20 -8.30
CA GLU A 29 12.58 -12.99 -9.76
C GLU A 29 11.19 -13.06 -10.43
N GLU A 30 10.34 -14.00 -10.00
CA GLU A 30 8.99 -14.16 -10.51
C GLU A 30 8.12 -12.91 -10.27
N PHE A 31 8.26 -12.28 -9.10
CA PHE A 31 7.57 -11.02 -8.80
C PHE A 31 8.09 -9.88 -9.68
N ILE A 32 9.42 -9.76 -9.82
CA ILE A 32 10.04 -8.71 -10.66
C ILE A 32 9.57 -8.88 -12.11
N ASP A 33 9.56 -10.11 -12.64
CA ASP A 33 9.11 -10.41 -13.98
C ASP A 33 7.63 -10.07 -14.19
N TYR A 34 6.77 -10.49 -13.25
CA TYR A 34 5.36 -10.14 -13.24
C TYR A 34 5.15 -8.62 -13.19
N TYR A 35 5.85 -7.93 -12.29
CA TYR A 35 5.71 -6.48 -12.13
C TYR A 35 6.03 -5.74 -13.43
N PHE A 36 7.14 -6.06 -14.08
CA PHE A 36 7.54 -5.41 -15.32
C PHE A 36 6.74 -5.85 -16.56
N ALA A 37 6.13 -7.02 -16.54
CA ALA A 37 5.25 -7.49 -17.63
C ALA A 37 3.82 -6.96 -17.50
N GLU A 38 3.23 -7.00 -16.32
CA GLU A 38 1.78 -6.82 -16.12
C GLU A 38 1.42 -5.52 -15.38
N ARG A 39 2.29 -5.04 -14.48
CA ARG A 39 2.00 -3.87 -13.66
C ARG A 39 2.62 -2.58 -14.17
N THR A 40 3.66 -2.68 -15.02
CA THR A 40 4.43 -1.53 -15.48
C THR A 40 3.93 -1.02 -16.81
N ARG A 41 3.74 0.29 -16.88
CA ARG A 41 3.55 1.03 -18.13
C ARG A 41 4.71 2.01 -18.28
N LEU A 42 5.55 1.79 -19.30
CA LEU A 42 6.77 2.58 -19.51
C LEU A 42 6.50 4.09 -19.67
N ASP A 43 5.33 4.47 -20.20
CA ASP A 43 4.90 5.86 -20.32
C ASP A 43 4.71 6.56 -18.97
N TYR A 44 4.57 5.79 -17.88
CA TYR A 44 4.44 6.25 -16.50
C TYR A 44 5.69 6.01 -15.68
N MET A 45 6.80 5.64 -16.31
CA MET A 45 8.09 5.51 -15.65
C MET A 45 9.02 6.67 -15.96
N LEU A 46 9.83 7.02 -14.97
CA LEU A 46 10.97 7.92 -15.12
C LEU A 46 12.23 7.20 -14.67
N ALA A 47 13.33 7.45 -15.33
CA ALA A 47 14.62 6.91 -14.92
C ALA A 47 15.74 7.93 -15.14
N VAL A 48 16.84 7.73 -14.42
CA VAL A 48 18.09 8.46 -14.63
C VAL A 48 19.12 7.49 -15.14
N ARG A 49 19.74 7.86 -16.25
CA ARG A 49 20.84 7.14 -16.88
C ARG A 49 22.15 7.89 -16.75
N SER A 50 23.19 7.15 -16.39
CA SER A 50 24.59 7.52 -16.61
C SER A 50 25.13 6.56 -17.70
N ASP A 51 26.08 5.69 -17.39
CA ASP A 51 26.47 4.58 -18.30
C ASP A 51 25.37 3.50 -18.34
N GLU A 52 24.67 3.31 -17.21
CA GLU A 52 23.52 2.44 -17.03
C GLU A 52 22.36 3.17 -16.35
N ILE A 53 21.22 2.49 -16.12
CA ILE A 53 20.12 3.04 -15.33
C ILE A 53 20.51 2.99 -13.86
N VAL A 54 20.54 4.17 -13.22
CA VAL A 54 21.03 4.35 -11.85
C VAL A 54 19.96 4.82 -10.86
N SER A 55 18.82 5.31 -11.37
CA SER A 55 17.67 5.64 -10.53
C SER A 55 16.38 5.49 -11.36
N MET A 56 15.27 5.16 -10.70
CA MET A 56 13.97 5.03 -11.33
C MET A 56 12.84 5.29 -10.36
N LEU A 57 11.66 5.58 -10.90
CA LEU A 57 10.36 5.48 -10.25
C LEU A 57 9.28 5.11 -11.27
N HIS A 58 8.17 4.58 -10.77
CA HIS A 58 6.97 4.28 -11.55
C HIS A 58 5.77 5.01 -10.93
N VAL A 59 4.92 5.60 -11.77
CA VAL A 59 3.65 6.21 -11.35
C VAL A 59 2.52 5.31 -11.81
N ILE A 60 1.77 4.76 -10.88
CA ILE A 60 0.63 3.86 -11.15
C ILE A 60 -0.66 4.69 -11.09
N PRO A 61 -1.45 4.74 -12.18
CA PRO A 61 -2.74 5.41 -12.19
C PRO A 61 -3.69 4.76 -11.18
N MET A 62 -4.29 5.57 -10.30
CA MET A 62 -5.28 5.13 -9.33
C MET A 62 -6.39 6.17 -9.17
N ARG A 63 -7.47 5.76 -8.54
CA ARG A 63 -8.50 6.66 -8.03
C ARG A 63 -8.61 6.48 -6.52
N PHE A 64 -8.71 7.60 -5.82
CA PHE A 64 -8.90 7.62 -4.37
C PHE A 64 -10.24 8.23 -4.02
N LEU A 65 -10.93 7.59 -3.10
CA LEU A 65 -12.13 8.12 -2.47
C LEU A 65 -11.73 8.93 -1.25
N VAL A 66 -12.07 10.20 -1.27
CA VAL A 66 -11.70 11.17 -0.24
C VAL A 66 -12.96 11.78 0.35
N ARG A 67 -13.08 11.78 1.69
CA ARG A 67 -14.18 12.48 2.38
C ARG A 67 -13.79 13.93 2.64
N SER A 68 -14.64 14.84 2.19
CA SER A 68 -14.46 16.28 2.43
C SER A 68 -14.74 16.65 3.89
N LEU A 69 -13.88 17.49 4.47
CA LEU A 69 -14.12 18.13 5.78
C LEU A 69 -15.21 19.20 5.72
N ALA A 70 -15.42 19.82 4.55
CA ALA A 70 -16.33 20.94 4.40
C ALA A 70 -17.80 20.53 4.53
N ASP A 71 -18.17 19.42 3.91
CA ASP A 71 -19.57 18.98 3.77
C ASP A 71 -19.79 17.47 3.97
N GLY A 72 -18.71 16.72 4.22
CA GLY A 72 -18.76 15.28 4.40
C GLY A 72 -18.96 14.48 3.11
N SER A 73 -18.99 15.12 1.94
CA SER A 73 -19.12 14.46 0.64
C SER A 73 -17.94 13.53 0.36
N ILE A 74 -18.17 12.51 -0.46
CA ILE A 74 -17.11 11.59 -0.91
C ILE A 74 -16.79 11.93 -2.36
N ASN A 75 -15.55 12.30 -2.61
CA ASN A 75 -15.01 12.68 -3.90
C ASN A 75 -14.10 11.56 -4.43
N SER A 76 -14.27 11.17 -5.69
CA SER A 76 -13.37 10.25 -6.38
C SER A 76 -12.38 11.05 -7.21
N LEU A 77 -11.08 10.96 -6.87
CA LEU A 77 -10.02 11.73 -7.48
C LEU A 77 -9.04 10.85 -8.26
N PRO A 78 -8.63 11.27 -9.47
CA PRO A 78 -7.49 10.64 -10.13
C PRO A 78 -6.19 11.00 -9.38
N VAL A 79 -5.40 10.00 -9.05
CA VAL A 79 -4.11 10.16 -8.39
C VAL A 79 -3.04 9.29 -9.04
N GLY A 80 -1.79 9.72 -8.99
CA GLY A 80 -0.65 8.90 -9.35
C GLY A 80 -0.04 8.27 -8.11
N PHE A 81 -0.01 6.95 -8.00
CA PHE A 81 0.68 6.26 -6.92
C PHE A 81 2.13 5.98 -7.31
N ILE A 82 3.08 6.54 -6.57
CA ILE A 82 4.51 6.36 -6.84
C ILE A 82 4.99 5.07 -6.20
N ALA A 83 5.56 4.21 -7.02
CA ALA A 83 6.11 2.92 -6.66
C ALA A 83 7.54 2.76 -7.17
N GLY A 84 8.31 1.82 -6.60
CA GLY A 84 9.62 1.43 -7.08
C GLY A 84 10.62 2.59 -7.14
N VAL A 85 10.59 3.50 -6.16
CA VAL A 85 11.60 4.58 -6.07
C VAL A 85 12.93 3.98 -5.68
N ALA A 86 13.80 3.83 -6.65
CA ALA A 86 15.08 3.17 -6.50
C ALA A 86 16.24 4.07 -6.94
N THR A 87 17.34 4.03 -6.20
CA THR A 87 18.62 4.62 -6.60
C THR A 87 19.74 3.66 -6.22
N SER A 88 20.55 3.29 -7.21
CA SER A 88 21.72 2.44 -7.04
C SER A 88 22.58 2.93 -5.86
N PRO A 89 23.02 2.05 -4.96
CA PRO A 89 23.84 2.42 -3.79
C PRO A 89 25.05 3.31 -4.12
N LEU A 90 25.69 3.07 -5.25
CA LEU A 90 26.85 3.84 -5.71
C LEU A 90 26.53 5.26 -6.19
N HIS A 91 25.22 5.55 -6.39
CA HIS A 91 24.72 6.83 -6.91
C HIS A 91 23.80 7.56 -5.93
N ARG A 92 23.66 7.07 -4.69
CA ARG A 92 22.88 7.73 -3.63
C ARG A 92 23.50 9.06 -3.20
N ASN A 93 22.72 9.88 -2.49
CA ASN A 93 23.09 11.20 -1.96
C ASN A 93 23.47 12.23 -3.05
N ARG A 94 22.97 12.04 -4.28
CA ARG A 94 23.19 12.96 -5.43
C ARG A 94 21.91 13.65 -5.91
N GLY A 95 20.83 13.54 -5.14
CA GLY A 95 19.55 14.19 -5.46
C GLY A 95 18.73 13.53 -6.57
N LEU A 96 19.13 12.33 -7.07
CA LEU A 96 18.49 11.68 -8.21
C LEU A 96 17.03 11.32 -7.96
N ALA A 97 16.71 10.75 -6.79
CA ALA A 97 15.32 10.45 -6.43
C ALA A 97 14.47 11.73 -6.35
N ASN A 98 14.99 12.81 -5.75
CA ASN A 98 14.27 14.10 -5.71
C ASN A 98 14.06 14.69 -7.09
N MET A 99 14.99 14.51 -8.02
CA MET A 99 14.83 14.92 -9.41
C MET A 99 13.67 14.15 -10.07
N LEU A 100 13.62 12.83 -9.90
CA LEU A 100 12.54 11.99 -10.42
C LEU A 100 11.18 12.34 -9.82
N LEU A 101 11.10 12.57 -8.50
CA LEU A 101 9.85 12.95 -7.81
C LEU A 101 9.30 14.28 -8.32
N ARG A 102 10.16 15.28 -8.55
CA ARG A 102 9.76 16.57 -9.14
C ARG A 102 9.29 16.42 -10.57
N GLU A 103 9.98 15.61 -11.37
CA GLU A 103 9.58 15.37 -12.75
C GLU A 103 8.25 14.60 -12.83
N ALA A 104 8.01 13.63 -11.96
CA ALA A 104 6.73 12.95 -11.87
C ALA A 104 5.58 13.93 -11.62
N ALA A 105 5.78 14.96 -10.79
CA ALA A 105 4.78 16.00 -10.54
C ALA A 105 4.64 16.96 -11.72
N SER A 106 5.75 17.40 -12.34
CA SER A 106 5.73 18.42 -13.39
C SER A 106 5.36 17.88 -14.78
N ASP A 107 5.63 16.62 -15.06
CA ASP A 107 5.30 15.98 -16.36
C ASP A 107 4.11 15.00 -16.22
N ILE A 108 4.30 13.85 -15.56
CA ILE A 108 3.29 12.78 -15.56
C ILE A 108 1.99 13.25 -14.89
N ALA A 109 2.07 13.81 -13.69
CA ALA A 109 0.86 14.20 -12.97
C ALA A 109 0.07 15.30 -13.70
N ARG A 110 0.75 16.28 -14.28
CA ARG A 110 0.10 17.34 -15.06
C ARG A 110 -0.50 16.81 -16.37
N ARG A 111 0.21 15.95 -17.08
CA ARG A 111 -0.27 15.34 -18.34
C ARG A 111 -1.51 14.49 -18.13
N GLU A 112 -1.55 13.74 -17.04
CA GLU A 112 -2.65 12.83 -16.70
C GLU A 112 -3.77 13.51 -15.90
N GLY A 113 -3.58 14.74 -15.45
CA GLY A 113 -4.56 15.46 -14.63
C GLY A 113 -4.73 14.85 -13.23
N TYR A 114 -3.67 14.30 -12.65
CA TYR A 114 -3.74 13.78 -11.28
C TYR A 114 -3.88 14.92 -10.28
N ALA A 115 -4.81 14.79 -9.34
CA ALA A 115 -5.02 15.76 -8.26
C ALA A 115 -3.88 15.73 -7.23
N ALA A 116 -3.23 14.58 -7.07
CA ALA A 116 -2.09 14.39 -6.18
C ALA A 116 -1.20 13.23 -6.65
N LEU A 117 0.05 13.25 -6.20
CA LEU A 117 0.91 12.06 -6.16
C LEU A 117 0.93 11.50 -4.74
N ILE A 118 0.73 10.19 -4.61
CA ILE A 118 0.66 9.47 -3.34
C ILE A 118 1.73 8.37 -3.36
N LEU A 119 2.32 8.07 -2.20
CA LEU A 119 3.27 6.97 -2.03
C LEU A 119 3.17 6.35 -0.64
N SER A 120 3.74 5.15 -0.48
CA SER A 120 3.98 4.54 0.82
C SER A 120 5.47 4.66 1.16
N PRO A 121 5.85 5.39 2.22
CA PRO A 121 7.26 5.68 2.51
C PRO A 121 7.92 4.56 3.31
N GLU A 122 9.12 4.12 2.92
CA GLU A 122 10.04 3.43 3.84
C GLU A 122 10.72 4.41 4.81
N ASN A 123 11.03 5.61 4.30
CA ASN A 123 11.68 6.68 5.07
C ASN A 123 10.82 7.94 5.00
N GLU A 124 9.94 8.13 5.98
CA GLU A 124 9.05 9.28 6.07
C GLU A 124 9.80 10.62 5.99
N SER A 125 10.95 10.74 6.68
CA SER A 125 11.70 12.01 6.73
C SER A 125 12.24 12.43 5.36
N PHE A 126 12.64 11.47 4.50
CA PHE A 126 13.09 11.78 3.14
C PHE A 126 11.98 12.45 2.32
N TYR A 127 10.76 11.89 2.38
CA TYR A 127 9.63 12.42 1.61
C TYR A 127 9.07 13.72 2.19
N LEU A 128 9.13 13.91 3.52
CA LEU A 128 8.82 15.22 4.12
C LEU A 128 9.73 16.32 3.56
N HIS A 129 11.03 16.06 3.41
CA HIS A 129 11.97 16.99 2.79
C HIS A 129 11.71 17.20 1.29
N ALA A 130 11.13 16.22 0.61
CA ALA A 130 10.69 16.33 -0.79
C ALA A 130 9.34 17.05 -0.96
N GLY A 131 8.71 17.51 0.13
CA GLY A 131 7.46 18.26 0.11
C GLY A 131 6.19 17.46 0.31
N TYR A 132 6.29 16.14 0.46
CA TYR A 132 5.14 15.29 0.79
C TYR A 132 4.68 15.51 2.23
N ARG A 133 3.41 15.23 2.51
CA ARG A 133 2.82 15.24 3.86
C ARG A 133 2.18 13.89 4.15
N THR A 134 2.19 13.47 5.40
CA THR A 134 1.60 12.20 5.83
C THR A 134 0.09 12.29 5.78
N LEU A 135 -0.51 11.54 4.88
CA LEU A 135 -1.96 11.47 4.68
C LEU A 135 -2.61 10.43 5.61
N SER A 136 -1.97 9.28 5.78
CA SER A 136 -2.50 8.19 6.59
C SER A 136 -1.39 7.45 7.35
N ARG A 137 -1.78 6.77 8.45
CA ARG A 137 -0.89 5.96 9.27
C ARG A 137 -1.47 4.55 9.43
N ARG A 138 -0.60 3.59 9.73
CA ARG A 138 -1.00 2.22 10.08
C ARG A 138 -0.37 1.80 11.41
N ALA A 139 -1.12 1.04 12.17
CA ALA A 139 -0.65 0.34 13.35
C ALA A 139 -0.22 -1.08 12.95
N ILE A 140 0.94 -1.52 13.40
CA ILE A 140 1.42 -2.87 13.18
C ILE A 140 1.23 -3.67 14.46
N HIS A 141 0.65 -4.85 14.30
CA HIS A 141 0.43 -5.82 15.38
C HIS A 141 1.09 -7.14 14.99
N THR A 142 1.85 -7.72 15.91
CA THR A 142 2.38 -9.08 15.78
C THR A 142 1.76 -9.92 16.88
N ILE A 143 1.18 -11.06 16.52
CA ILE A 143 0.53 -11.96 17.47
C ILE A 143 0.95 -13.40 17.22
N GLY A 144 1.29 -14.11 18.30
CA GLY A 144 1.57 -15.54 18.29
C GLY A 144 0.38 -16.37 18.75
N ALA A 145 0.39 -17.66 18.43
CA ALA A 145 -0.73 -18.57 18.69
C ALA A 145 -1.11 -18.65 20.18
N GLU A 146 -0.13 -18.69 21.08
CA GLU A 146 -0.39 -18.80 22.53
C GLU A 146 -1.11 -17.55 23.08
N ASP A 147 -0.60 -16.35 22.74
CA ASP A 147 -1.19 -15.09 23.17
C ASP A 147 -2.58 -14.88 22.54
N PHE A 148 -2.74 -15.22 21.28
CA PHE A 148 -4.01 -15.15 20.58
C PHE A 148 -5.07 -16.05 21.25
N ASN A 149 -4.74 -17.33 21.48
CA ASN A 149 -5.65 -18.28 22.10
C ASN A 149 -6.06 -17.86 23.51
N ARG A 150 -5.11 -17.34 24.30
CA ARG A 150 -5.40 -16.83 25.65
C ARG A 150 -6.43 -15.70 25.64
N ARG A 151 -6.37 -14.80 24.66
CA ARG A 151 -7.23 -13.60 24.60
C ARG A 151 -8.55 -13.84 23.85
N TYR A 152 -8.54 -14.64 22.78
CA TYR A 152 -9.62 -14.65 21.79
C TYR A 152 -10.23 -16.02 21.49
N SER A 153 -9.83 -17.12 22.16
CA SER A 153 -10.30 -18.49 21.86
C SER A 153 -11.83 -18.68 21.95
N GLY A 154 -12.53 -17.81 22.63
CA GLY A 154 -14.00 -17.82 22.74
C GLY A 154 -14.75 -17.00 21.70
N SER A 155 -14.02 -16.26 20.83
CA SER A 155 -14.57 -15.15 20.02
C SER A 155 -14.93 -15.54 18.59
N PHE A 156 -14.76 -16.81 18.15
CA PHE A 156 -14.90 -17.20 16.73
C PHE A 156 -15.40 -18.64 16.50
N ARG A 157 -16.48 -19.06 17.12
CA ARG A 157 -16.90 -20.48 17.14
C ARG A 157 -17.52 -21.02 15.85
N ASN A 158 -18.05 -20.17 14.96
CA ASN A 158 -18.90 -20.62 13.83
C ASN A 158 -18.44 -20.17 12.44
N VAL A 159 -17.26 -19.56 12.30
CA VAL A 159 -16.79 -19.07 11.01
C VAL A 159 -16.06 -20.15 10.22
N GLN A 160 -16.52 -20.42 8.99
CA GLN A 160 -15.89 -21.36 8.09
C GLN A 160 -14.86 -20.63 7.21
N ASN A 161 -13.60 -21.00 7.35
CA ASN A 161 -12.57 -20.63 6.39
C ASN A 161 -12.65 -21.54 5.17
N GLY A 162 -12.39 -21.04 3.97
CA GLY A 162 -12.35 -21.91 2.80
C GLY A 162 -12.24 -21.18 1.48
N ASP A 163 -11.56 -21.83 0.54
CA ASP A 163 -11.23 -21.31 -0.79
C ASP A 163 -12.46 -20.97 -1.65
N ARG A 164 -13.64 -21.51 -1.32
CA ARG A 164 -14.89 -21.18 -2.01
C ARG A 164 -15.26 -19.71 -1.99
N PHE A 165 -14.72 -18.94 -1.03
CA PHE A 165 -14.89 -17.49 -0.93
C PHE A 165 -13.78 -16.71 -1.63
N LEU A 166 -12.70 -17.39 -2.05
CA LEU A 166 -11.53 -16.78 -2.67
C LEU A 166 -11.83 -16.39 -4.12
N THR A 167 -12.60 -15.34 -4.29
CA THR A 167 -12.97 -14.75 -5.57
C THR A 167 -12.75 -13.25 -5.53
N ALA A 168 -12.52 -12.63 -6.68
CA ALA A 168 -12.40 -11.17 -6.79
C ALA A 168 -13.64 -10.46 -6.23
N ALA A 169 -14.84 -10.98 -6.51
CA ALA A 169 -16.09 -10.45 -5.97
C ALA A 169 -16.17 -10.58 -4.44
N GLY A 170 -15.71 -11.70 -3.86
CA GLY A 170 -15.66 -11.91 -2.41
C GLY A 170 -14.75 -10.91 -1.71
N LEU A 171 -13.54 -10.72 -2.25
CA LEU A 171 -12.60 -9.72 -1.73
C LEU A 171 -13.17 -8.30 -1.87
N SER A 172 -13.73 -7.96 -3.02
CA SER A 172 -14.35 -6.66 -3.29
C SER A 172 -15.45 -6.32 -2.28
N TYR A 173 -16.34 -7.27 -2.01
CA TYR A 173 -17.43 -7.10 -1.05
C TYR A 173 -16.92 -6.83 0.37
N ILE A 174 -15.91 -7.59 0.83
CA ILE A 174 -15.31 -7.42 2.15
C ILE A 174 -14.57 -6.08 2.22
N TYR A 175 -13.78 -5.75 1.20
CA TYR A 175 -13.04 -4.48 1.10
C TYR A 175 -13.97 -3.28 1.21
N ASP A 176 -15.00 -3.21 0.36
CA ASP A 176 -15.96 -2.11 0.36
C ASP A 176 -16.69 -1.99 1.70
N SER A 177 -17.07 -3.13 2.29
CA SER A 177 -17.70 -3.15 3.61
C SER A 177 -16.77 -2.62 4.69
N TYR A 178 -15.50 -3.07 4.69
CA TYR A 178 -14.48 -2.64 5.65
C TYR A 178 -14.19 -1.14 5.55
N MET A 179 -13.93 -0.65 4.33
CA MET A 179 -13.61 0.76 4.11
C MET A 179 -14.76 1.69 4.46
N ARG A 180 -15.99 1.35 4.06
CA ARG A 180 -17.17 2.20 4.28
C ARG A 180 -17.70 2.14 5.71
N LYS A 181 -17.85 0.95 6.29
CA LYS A 181 -18.34 0.77 7.66
C LYS A 181 -17.31 1.16 8.72
N GLY A 182 -16.03 0.96 8.44
CA GLY A 182 -14.91 1.29 9.32
C GLY A 182 -14.66 2.79 9.50
N ARG A 183 -15.49 3.66 8.88
CA ARG A 183 -15.27 5.12 8.84
C ARG A 183 -13.89 5.50 8.30
N LEU A 184 -13.36 4.68 7.38
CA LEU A 184 -12.11 4.96 6.73
C LEU A 184 -12.31 5.94 5.58
N THR A 185 -11.29 6.74 5.32
CA THR A 185 -11.28 7.75 4.25
C THR A 185 -9.92 7.80 3.59
N CYS A 186 -9.81 8.45 2.44
CA CYS A 186 -8.57 8.50 1.65
C CYS A 186 -8.07 7.10 1.24
N PHE A 187 -8.95 6.25 0.74
CA PHE A 187 -8.63 4.91 0.28
C PHE A 187 -8.80 4.77 -1.22
N ARG A 188 -8.10 3.80 -1.80
CA ARG A 188 -8.20 3.50 -3.23
C ARG A 188 -9.62 3.00 -3.59
N GLU A 189 -10.20 3.57 -4.62
CA GLU A 189 -11.34 3.00 -5.30
C GLU A 189 -10.88 1.79 -6.12
N ARG A 190 -11.41 0.60 -5.82
CA ARG A 190 -11.00 -0.65 -6.47
C ARG A 190 -12.13 -1.25 -7.26
N THR A 191 -11.83 -1.70 -8.47
CA THR A 191 -12.72 -2.51 -9.30
C THR A 191 -12.46 -4.00 -9.06
N GLU A 192 -13.34 -4.86 -9.52
CA GLU A 192 -13.16 -6.32 -9.45
C GLU A 192 -11.86 -6.76 -10.15
N GLU A 193 -11.48 -6.11 -11.26
CA GLU A 193 -10.23 -6.36 -11.98
C GLU A 193 -9.00 -6.11 -11.10
N CYS A 194 -9.03 -5.11 -10.22
CA CYS A 194 -7.96 -4.88 -9.25
C CYS A 194 -7.79 -6.08 -8.31
N PHE A 195 -8.89 -6.72 -7.89
CA PHE A 195 -8.83 -7.90 -7.04
C PHE A 195 -8.37 -9.16 -7.80
N CYS A 196 -8.69 -9.28 -9.09
CA CYS A 196 -8.12 -10.33 -9.94
C CYS A 196 -6.59 -10.21 -10.00
N SER A 197 -6.09 -8.99 -10.20
CA SER A 197 -4.64 -8.73 -10.24
C SER A 197 -3.97 -9.02 -8.90
N LEU A 198 -4.59 -8.64 -7.77
CA LEU A 198 -4.09 -8.96 -6.43
C LEU A 198 -4.06 -10.47 -6.18
N LEU A 199 -5.13 -11.19 -6.51
CA LEU A 199 -5.16 -12.66 -6.35
C LEU A 199 -4.05 -13.33 -7.17
N HIS A 200 -3.78 -12.84 -8.38
CA HIS A 200 -2.67 -13.33 -9.18
C HIS A 200 -1.32 -13.04 -8.51
N GLU A 201 -1.08 -11.82 -8.07
CA GLU A 201 0.15 -11.39 -7.39
C GLU A 201 0.44 -12.25 -6.14
N TYR A 202 -0.55 -12.41 -5.26
CA TYR A 202 -0.39 -13.23 -4.06
C TYR A 202 -0.48 -14.75 -4.29
N SER A 203 -0.68 -15.19 -5.53
CA SER A 203 -0.50 -16.61 -5.94
C SER A 203 0.95 -16.94 -6.29
N LEU A 204 1.81 -15.94 -6.47
CA LEU A 204 3.24 -16.12 -6.72
C LEU A 204 3.94 -16.77 -5.51
N PRO A 205 5.14 -17.38 -5.69
CA PRO A 205 5.86 -18.05 -4.63
C PRO A 205 6.04 -17.16 -3.38
N GLY A 206 5.74 -17.71 -2.22
CA GLY A 206 5.77 -16.99 -0.95
C GLY A 206 4.49 -16.23 -0.60
N GLY A 207 3.61 -16.01 -1.56
CA GLY A 207 2.34 -15.32 -1.32
C GLY A 207 1.39 -16.12 -0.42
N VAL A 208 0.57 -15.40 0.33
CA VAL A 208 -0.46 -15.92 1.21
C VAL A 208 -1.78 -15.23 0.91
N THR A 209 -2.77 -16.04 0.57
CA THR A 209 -4.16 -15.61 0.47
C THR A 209 -5.00 -16.42 1.44
N ALA A 210 -5.81 -15.76 2.25
CA ALA A 210 -6.76 -16.42 3.13
C ALA A 210 -8.07 -15.63 3.19
N ILE A 211 -9.19 -16.32 3.24
CA ILE A 211 -10.52 -15.71 3.24
C ILE A 211 -11.53 -16.57 4.01
N ASN A 212 -12.50 -15.93 4.62
CA ASN A 212 -13.72 -16.54 5.09
C ASN A 212 -14.94 -15.70 4.65
N SER A 213 -16.11 -15.95 5.20
CA SER A 213 -17.33 -15.24 4.81
C SER A 213 -17.34 -13.75 5.12
N GLY A 214 -16.47 -13.26 6.02
CA GLY A 214 -16.46 -11.87 6.47
C GLY A 214 -15.08 -11.26 6.67
N ALA A 215 -13.99 -11.96 6.30
CA ALA A 215 -12.64 -11.40 6.37
C ALA A 215 -11.73 -11.97 5.28
N TYR A 216 -10.75 -11.18 4.82
CA TYR A 216 -9.65 -11.67 3.98
C TYR A 216 -8.29 -11.14 4.45
N ALA A 217 -7.24 -11.87 4.08
CA ALA A 217 -5.86 -11.54 4.34
C ALA A 217 -5.01 -11.81 3.10
N LEU A 218 -4.14 -10.86 2.75
CA LEU A 218 -3.16 -10.95 1.68
C LEU A 218 -1.78 -10.58 2.23
N GLY A 219 -0.77 -11.37 1.94
CA GLY A 219 0.58 -11.13 2.45
C GLY A 219 1.60 -12.14 1.97
N TYR A 220 2.70 -12.26 2.70
CA TYR A 220 3.81 -13.13 2.35
C TYR A 220 4.30 -13.93 3.56
N ARG A 221 4.87 -15.10 3.26
CA ARG A 221 5.60 -15.89 4.25
C ARG A 221 6.98 -15.28 4.47
N ALA A 222 7.36 -15.12 5.72
CA ALA A 222 8.65 -14.59 6.13
C ALA A 222 9.29 -15.46 7.23
N GLN A 223 10.55 -15.20 7.51
CA GLN A 223 11.26 -15.74 8.67
C GLN A 223 11.70 -14.58 9.54
N ASN A 224 11.37 -14.63 10.81
CA ASN A 224 11.75 -13.58 11.77
C ASN A 224 12.34 -14.21 13.03
N ALA A 225 13.61 -13.92 13.33
CA ALA A 225 14.34 -14.46 14.48
C ALA A 225 14.23 -16.00 14.63
N GLY A 226 14.24 -16.73 13.51
CA GLY A 226 14.14 -18.19 13.48
C GLY A 226 12.72 -18.75 13.64
N LYS A 227 11.71 -17.89 13.67
CA LYS A 227 10.28 -18.27 13.67
C LYS A 227 9.66 -18.03 12.31
N SER A 228 8.72 -18.88 11.92
CA SER A 228 7.89 -18.66 10.74
C SER A 228 6.88 -17.54 11.01
N GLU A 229 6.80 -16.60 10.07
CA GLU A 229 5.90 -15.45 10.14
C GLU A 229 5.04 -15.38 8.87
N ILE A 230 3.78 -14.99 9.01
CA ILE A 230 2.98 -14.48 7.91
C ILE A 230 2.87 -12.97 8.10
N ALA A 231 3.52 -12.21 7.21
CA ALA A 231 3.46 -10.77 7.18
C ALA A 231 2.36 -10.32 6.20
N LEU A 232 1.28 -9.76 6.73
CA LEU A 232 0.16 -9.30 5.92
C LEU A 232 0.39 -7.88 5.42
N ASN A 233 0.09 -7.66 4.16
CA ASN A 233 -0.01 -6.35 3.55
C ASN A 233 -1.44 -5.81 3.65
N GLU A 234 -2.43 -6.70 3.53
CA GLU A 234 -3.84 -6.37 3.66
C GLU A 234 -4.54 -7.32 4.64
N PHE A 235 -5.39 -6.74 5.50
CA PHE A 235 -6.28 -7.46 6.38
C PHE A 235 -7.59 -6.67 6.53
N ALA A 236 -8.65 -7.16 5.89
CA ALA A 236 -9.97 -6.53 5.93
C ALA A 236 -11.01 -7.47 6.51
N TYR A 237 -11.99 -6.91 7.23
CA TYR A 237 -13.04 -7.70 7.87
C TYR A 237 -14.34 -6.89 8.02
N ILE A 238 -15.47 -7.61 8.01
CA ILE A 238 -16.80 -7.05 8.21
C ILE A 238 -17.17 -7.03 9.70
N ASP A 239 -16.71 -8.05 10.44
CA ASP A 239 -16.95 -8.24 11.86
C ASP A 239 -15.72 -8.89 12.54
N GLU A 240 -15.61 -8.71 13.87
CA GLU A 240 -14.49 -9.21 14.64
C GLU A 240 -14.44 -10.75 14.74
N GLU A 241 -15.59 -11.44 14.71
CA GLU A 241 -15.63 -12.89 14.74
C GLU A 241 -14.95 -13.48 13.51
N SER A 242 -15.26 -12.95 12.33
CA SER A 242 -14.61 -13.31 11.07
C SER A 242 -13.11 -12.98 11.07
N ALA A 243 -12.72 -11.83 11.64
CA ALA A 243 -11.33 -11.43 11.77
C ALA A 243 -10.54 -12.41 12.67
N TYR A 244 -11.07 -12.73 13.86
CA TYR A 244 -10.41 -13.65 14.78
C TYR A 244 -10.33 -15.08 14.21
N ALA A 245 -11.36 -15.55 13.53
CA ALA A 245 -11.35 -16.85 12.86
C ALA A 245 -10.26 -16.94 11.79
N LEU A 246 -10.06 -15.86 11.02
CA LEU A 246 -9.03 -15.81 9.98
C LEU A 246 -7.63 -15.75 10.57
N ILE A 247 -7.40 -14.96 11.63
CA ILE A 247 -6.13 -14.92 12.35
C ILE A 247 -5.80 -16.30 12.95
N ALA A 248 -6.77 -16.96 13.58
CA ALA A 248 -6.60 -18.32 14.11
C ALA A 248 -6.23 -19.34 13.02
N PHE A 249 -6.79 -19.20 11.82
CA PHE A 249 -6.47 -20.04 10.67
C PHE A 249 -5.03 -19.81 10.18
N LEU A 250 -4.58 -18.56 10.12
CA LEU A 250 -3.20 -18.21 9.73
C LEU A 250 -2.18 -18.68 10.77
N LEU A 251 -2.49 -18.58 12.06
CA LEU A 251 -1.65 -19.05 13.17
C LEU A 251 -1.50 -20.59 13.25
N LYS A 252 -2.27 -21.35 12.47
CA LYS A 252 -2.00 -22.80 12.25
C LYS A 252 -0.90 -23.05 11.21
N GLN A 253 -0.52 -22.03 10.47
CA GLN A 253 0.42 -22.12 9.35
C GLN A 253 1.76 -21.40 9.62
N ALA A 254 1.84 -20.60 10.70
CA ALA A 254 3.02 -19.88 11.11
C ALA A 254 3.02 -19.65 12.63
N ASP A 255 4.21 -19.43 13.21
CA ASP A 255 4.37 -19.15 14.65
C ASP A 255 3.78 -17.79 15.02
N THR A 256 3.87 -16.83 14.10
CA THR A 256 3.35 -15.46 14.28
C THR A 256 2.64 -14.95 13.02
N VAL A 257 1.67 -14.06 13.24
CA VAL A 257 1.03 -13.26 12.19
C VAL A 257 1.28 -11.79 12.50
N LYS A 258 1.85 -11.08 11.53
CA LYS A 258 2.06 -9.64 11.55
C LYS A 258 1.06 -8.98 10.62
N LEU A 259 0.27 -8.03 11.13
CA LEU A 259 -0.82 -7.43 10.35
C LEU A 259 -0.93 -5.92 10.56
N PRO A 260 -1.26 -5.17 9.48
CA PRO A 260 -1.54 -3.75 9.54
C PRO A 260 -3.02 -3.53 9.88
N LEU A 261 -3.28 -2.57 10.78
CA LEU A 261 -4.64 -2.11 11.11
C LEU A 261 -4.67 -0.58 11.11
N PRO A 262 -5.85 0.04 10.98
CA PRO A 262 -6.02 1.45 11.32
C PRO A 262 -5.55 1.73 12.75
N VAL A 263 -5.01 2.92 12.99
CA VAL A 263 -4.51 3.29 14.33
C VAL A 263 -5.63 3.29 15.38
N SER A 264 -6.85 3.61 14.94
CA SER A 264 -8.06 3.56 15.78
C SER A 264 -8.59 2.14 16.06
N SER A 265 -8.04 1.11 15.43
CA SER A 265 -8.53 -0.26 15.58
C SER A 265 -8.31 -0.78 17.00
N THR A 266 -9.35 -1.37 17.56
CA THR A 266 -9.34 -2.04 18.88
C THR A 266 -9.22 -3.56 18.79
N LEU A 267 -9.16 -4.13 17.57
CA LEU A 267 -9.22 -5.57 17.32
C LEU A 267 -8.19 -6.37 18.13
N LEU A 268 -6.93 -5.93 18.16
CA LEU A 268 -5.84 -6.63 18.85
C LEU A 268 -5.25 -5.86 20.03
N GLY A 269 -5.90 -4.77 20.45
CA GLY A 269 -5.43 -3.91 21.52
C GLY A 269 -4.26 -3.02 21.10
N LYS A 270 -3.25 -2.86 21.99
CA LYS A 270 -2.15 -1.91 21.74
C LYS A 270 -1.24 -2.38 20.60
N ALA A 271 -0.99 -1.49 19.64
CA ALA A 271 -0.06 -1.72 18.55
C ALA A 271 1.40 -1.81 19.02
N GLU A 272 2.20 -2.59 18.31
CA GLU A 272 3.65 -2.68 18.49
C GLU A 272 4.33 -1.40 18.00
N ALA A 273 3.92 -0.92 16.84
CA ALA A 273 4.45 0.29 16.21
C ALA A 273 3.40 0.98 15.33
N VAL A 274 3.61 2.26 15.07
CA VAL A 274 2.80 3.07 14.15
C VAL A 274 3.72 3.71 13.11
N PHE A 275 3.40 3.53 11.83
CA PHE A 275 4.16 4.05 10.70
C PHE A 275 3.30 4.92 9.79
N ALA A 276 3.93 5.84 9.05
CA ALA A 276 3.28 6.47 7.91
C ALA A 276 2.91 5.40 6.89
N LEU A 277 1.64 5.39 6.46
CA LEU A 277 1.13 4.44 5.47
C LEU A 277 1.16 5.07 4.09
N ASN A 278 0.53 6.24 3.94
CA ASN A 278 0.61 6.99 2.70
C ASN A 278 1.02 8.43 2.98
N MET A 279 1.83 8.97 2.07
CA MET A 279 2.17 10.37 2.00
C MET A 279 1.70 10.93 0.66
N ALA A 280 1.26 12.19 0.64
CA ALA A 280 0.75 12.85 -0.54
C ALA A 280 1.44 14.18 -0.79
N ILE A 281 1.56 14.55 -2.07
CA ILE A 281 1.86 15.89 -2.54
C ILE A 281 0.79 16.31 -3.55
N PRO A 282 0.02 17.38 -3.29
CA PRO A 282 -0.94 17.92 -4.25
C PRO A 282 -0.24 18.42 -5.51
N THR A 283 -0.90 18.25 -6.64
CA THR A 283 -0.40 18.75 -7.94
C THR A 283 -1.16 19.99 -8.43
N GLY A 284 -2.18 20.40 -7.66
CA GLY A 284 -3.04 21.56 -7.91
C GLY A 284 -4.09 21.69 -6.80
N ASP A 285 -4.97 22.68 -6.96
CA ASP A 285 -5.99 23.03 -5.95
C ASP A 285 -7.14 22.00 -5.85
N GLU A 286 -7.25 21.08 -6.81
CA GLU A 286 -8.34 20.10 -6.84
C GLU A 286 -8.29 19.15 -5.64
N PHE A 287 -7.08 18.73 -5.26
CA PHE A 287 -6.91 17.86 -4.09
C PHE A 287 -7.35 18.55 -2.81
N TYR A 288 -6.94 19.79 -2.58
CA TYR A 288 -7.34 20.57 -1.41
C TYR A 288 -8.84 20.86 -1.38
N ARG A 289 -9.43 21.19 -2.54
CA ARG A 289 -10.89 21.36 -2.64
C ARG A 289 -11.63 20.09 -2.26
N ALA A 290 -11.14 18.93 -2.67
CA ALA A 290 -11.76 17.66 -2.32
C ALA A 290 -11.57 17.29 -0.84
N LEU A 291 -10.43 17.64 -0.23
CA LEU A 291 -10.24 17.53 1.21
C LEU A 291 -11.17 18.50 1.99
N GLY A 292 -11.56 19.60 1.38
CA GLY A 292 -12.25 20.71 2.08
C GLY A 292 -11.36 21.43 3.09
N CYS A 293 -10.06 21.46 2.82
CA CYS A 293 -9.02 21.99 3.70
C CYS A 293 -7.74 22.27 2.90
N ASP A 294 -7.00 23.30 3.24
CA ASP A 294 -5.78 23.74 2.54
C ASP A 294 -4.49 23.09 3.07
N ASP A 295 -4.61 22.16 4.01
CA ASP A 295 -3.47 21.51 4.67
C ASP A 295 -3.78 20.02 4.93
N ILE A 296 -2.86 19.13 4.50
CA ILE A 296 -3.01 17.68 4.66
C ILE A 296 -2.87 17.26 6.14
N ASP A 297 -1.98 17.89 6.89
CA ASP A 297 -1.77 17.56 8.30
C ASP A 297 -3.01 17.98 9.12
N GLU A 298 -3.59 19.15 8.81
CA GLU A 298 -4.86 19.60 9.39
C GLU A 298 -6.01 18.65 9.01
N TYR A 299 -6.09 18.24 7.72
CA TYR A 299 -7.10 17.28 7.27
C TYR A 299 -7.03 15.99 8.08
N SER A 300 -5.86 15.37 8.18
CA SER A 300 -5.68 14.10 8.89
C SER A 300 -6.06 14.22 10.36
N ARG A 301 -5.67 15.30 11.02
CA ARG A 301 -6.01 15.57 12.42
C ARG A 301 -7.53 15.74 12.61
N ARG A 302 -8.18 16.59 11.83
CA ARG A 302 -9.62 16.88 11.95
C ARG A 302 -10.49 15.68 11.59
N MET A 303 -10.09 14.84 10.62
CA MET A 303 -10.77 13.59 10.31
C MET A 303 -10.73 12.66 11.52
N THR A 304 -9.57 12.48 12.15
CA THR A 304 -9.43 11.65 13.34
C THR A 304 -10.29 12.17 14.50
N GLU A 305 -10.31 13.48 14.76
CA GLU A 305 -11.15 14.13 15.77
C GLU A 305 -12.66 13.92 15.50
N SER A 306 -13.06 13.82 14.24
CA SER A 306 -14.44 13.56 13.80
C SER A 306 -14.82 12.07 13.79
N GLY A 307 -13.91 11.18 14.22
CA GLY A 307 -14.11 9.73 14.25
C GLY A 307 -13.98 9.05 12.89
N PHE A 308 -13.32 9.70 11.93
CA PHE A 308 -12.88 9.11 10.67
C PHE A 308 -11.36 9.00 10.65
N GLU A 309 -10.84 8.04 9.89
CA GLU A 309 -9.40 7.83 9.78
C GLU A 309 -8.98 7.70 8.31
N PRO A 310 -8.02 8.51 7.82
CA PRO A 310 -7.38 8.26 6.54
C PRO A 310 -6.61 6.94 6.57
N TYR A 311 -6.98 5.99 5.71
CA TYR A 311 -6.37 4.68 5.66
C TYR A 311 -6.55 4.02 4.30
N SER A 312 -5.53 3.36 3.80
CA SER A 312 -5.54 2.60 2.56
C SER A 312 -4.62 1.39 2.70
N PHE A 313 -4.76 0.38 1.82
CA PHE A 313 -3.84 -0.77 1.81
C PHE A 313 -2.71 -0.62 0.78
N GLU A 314 -2.62 0.49 0.07
CA GLU A 314 -1.63 0.63 -1.01
C GLU A 314 -0.21 0.74 -0.44
N LEU A 315 0.60 -0.29 -0.70
CA LEU A 315 1.98 -0.47 -0.27
C LEU A 315 2.80 -0.86 -1.50
N TYR A 316 3.58 0.05 -2.07
CA TYR A 316 4.55 -0.27 -3.13
C TYR A 316 5.78 0.63 -3.03
#